data_528db1cc3b1e72c3a2e6ce43c4930a29
#
_entry.id   528db1cc3b1e72c3a2e6ce43c4930a29
#
_cell.length_a   1.000
_cell.length_b   1.000
_cell.length_c   1.000
_cell.angle_alpha   90.00
_cell.angle_beta   90.00
_cell.angle_gamma   90.00
#
_symmetry.space_group_name_H-M   'P 1'
#
loop_
_entity.id
_entity.type
_entity.pdbx_description
1 polymer ?
#
loop_
_entity_poly.entity_id
_entity_poly.type
_entity_poly.pdbx_seq_one_letter_code
_entity_poly.pdbx_strand_id
1 'polypeptide(L)'
;MVLERAKRLTEQKKDVVILLDSITRLARAYNLTIPSSGRTLSGGFDPAALHKPKRFFGAARNTENAGSLTILATALIETGSRMDDVIFEEFKGTGNMEVHLDRNLSERRIFPAIDINKSGTRR
;
A
#
# COMPACT_ATOMS: atom_id res chain seq x y z
N MET A 1 5.83 -6.27 -14.03
CA MET A 1 4.90 -6.58 -15.16
C MET A 1 3.56 -5.88 -15.03
N VAL A 2 2.77 -6.10 -13.95
CA VAL A 2 1.43 -5.50 -13.78
C VAL A 2 1.46 -3.97 -13.89
N LEU A 3 2.37 -3.31 -13.16
CA LEU A 3 2.49 -1.85 -13.17
C LEU A 3 2.83 -1.31 -14.57
N GLU A 4 3.75 -1.95 -15.27
CA GLU A 4 4.15 -1.49 -16.62
C GLU A 4 3.00 -1.64 -17.61
N ARG A 5 2.23 -2.73 -17.53
CA ARG A 5 1.03 -2.89 -18.34
C ARG A 5 -0.01 -1.81 -18.01
N ALA A 6 -0.24 -1.53 -16.74
CA ALA A 6 -1.18 -0.49 -16.31
C ALA A 6 -0.77 0.89 -16.83
N LYS A 7 0.52 1.23 -16.77
CA LYS A 7 1.03 2.48 -17.34
C LYS A 7 0.76 2.58 -18.84
N ARG A 8 0.99 1.50 -19.61
CA ARG A 8 0.71 1.51 -21.07
C ARG A 8 -0.77 1.71 -21.35
N LEU A 9 -1.66 1.09 -20.58
CA LEU A 9 -3.10 1.28 -20.73
C LEU A 9 -3.53 2.71 -20.37
N THR A 10 -2.93 3.30 -19.34
CA THR A 10 -3.18 4.70 -18.95
C THR A 10 -2.76 5.67 -20.07
N GLU A 11 -1.63 5.44 -20.70
CA GLU A 11 -1.17 6.21 -21.87
C GLU A 11 -2.15 6.13 -23.05
N GLN A 12 -2.90 5.04 -23.17
CA GLN A 12 -3.98 4.85 -24.14
C GLN A 12 -5.31 5.51 -23.72
N LYS A 13 -5.28 6.43 -22.76
CA LYS A 13 -6.46 7.14 -22.22
C LYS A 13 -7.47 6.26 -21.50
N LYS A 14 -7.01 5.14 -20.92
CA LYS A 14 -7.85 4.28 -20.10
C LYS A 14 -7.71 4.63 -18.62
N ASP A 15 -8.81 4.53 -17.90
CA ASP A 15 -8.81 4.62 -16.44
C ASP A 15 -8.58 3.22 -15.88
N VAL A 16 -7.42 3.04 -15.22
CA VAL A 16 -6.93 1.75 -14.79
C VAL A 16 -6.93 1.66 -13.26
N VAL A 17 -7.42 0.56 -12.73
CA VAL A 17 -7.37 0.26 -11.30
C VAL A 17 -6.52 -0.99 -11.08
N ILE A 18 -5.53 -0.89 -10.19
CA ILE A 18 -4.75 -2.03 -9.71
C ILE A 18 -5.23 -2.36 -8.30
N LEU A 19 -5.61 -3.61 -8.08
CA LEU A 19 -5.90 -4.16 -6.76
C LEU A 19 -4.70 -4.98 -6.28
N LEU A 20 -4.16 -4.63 -5.12
CA LEU A 20 -2.99 -5.29 -4.52
C LEU A 20 -3.34 -5.80 -3.12
N ASP A 21 -3.41 -7.11 -2.98
CA ASP A 21 -3.56 -7.77 -1.68
C ASP A 21 -2.32 -8.65 -1.41
N SER A 22 -1.41 -8.17 -0.63
CA SER A 22 -1.34 -6.92 0.12
C SER A 22 0.02 -6.24 -0.07
N ILE A 23 0.10 -4.97 0.20
CA ILE A 23 1.39 -4.26 0.18
C ILE A 23 2.33 -4.75 1.29
N THR A 24 1.79 -5.23 2.40
CA THR A 24 2.55 -5.84 3.50
C THR A 24 3.32 -7.07 3.01
N ARG A 25 2.67 -7.96 2.27
CA ARG A 25 3.31 -9.17 1.73
C ARG A 25 4.34 -8.82 0.66
N LEU A 26 4.05 -7.83 -0.17
CA LEU A 26 5.00 -7.35 -1.19
C LEU A 26 6.26 -6.79 -0.51
N ALA A 27 6.12 -5.96 0.50
CA ALA A 27 7.25 -5.40 1.25
C ALA A 27 8.07 -6.48 1.97
N ARG A 28 7.42 -7.46 2.59
CA ARG A 28 8.10 -8.62 3.20
C ARG A 28 8.89 -9.43 2.17
N ALA A 29 8.33 -9.67 0.99
CA ALA A 29 9.02 -10.39 -0.08
C ALA A 29 10.29 -9.66 -0.54
N TYR A 30 10.23 -8.35 -0.70
CA TYR A 30 11.42 -7.55 -1.00
C TYR A 30 12.44 -7.57 0.12
N ASN A 31 12.02 -7.58 1.38
CA ASN A 31 12.93 -7.67 2.53
C ASN A 31 13.75 -8.97 2.53
N LEU A 32 13.19 -10.05 1.99
CA LEU A 32 13.90 -11.34 1.88
C LEU A 32 14.85 -11.40 0.67
N THR A 33 14.61 -10.64 -0.37
CA THR A 33 15.30 -10.80 -1.67
C THR A 33 16.35 -9.75 -1.95
N ILE A 34 16.31 -8.60 -1.26
CA ILE A 34 17.31 -7.55 -1.47
C ILE A 34 18.60 -7.83 -0.68
N PRO A 35 19.76 -7.36 -1.16
CA PRO A 35 20.97 -7.35 -0.36
C PRO A 35 20.80 -6.46 0.87
N SER A 36 21.33 -6.90 2.01
CA SER A 36 21.29 -6.10 3.24
C SER A 36 21.99 -4.77 3.07
N SER A 37 21.33 -3.68 3.47
CA SER A 37 21.92 -2.33 3.48
C SER A 37 22.83 -2.07 4.69
N GLY A 38 22.89 -3.01 5.65
CA GLY A 38 23.55 -2.83 6.95
C GLY A 38 22.75 -2.00 7.95
N ARG A 39 21.55 -1.55 7.57
CA ARG A 39 20.60 -0.86 8.44
C ARG A 39 19.36 -1.73 8.63
N THR A 40 18.82 -1.74 9.83
CA THR A 40 17.62 -2.49 10.14
C THR A 40 16.66 -1.63 10.95
N LEU A 41 15.43 -1.49 10.47
CA LEU A 41 14.35 -0.88 11.21
C LEU A 41 13.81 -1.87 12.27
N SER A 42 12.98 -1.38 13.16
CA SER A 42 12.31 -2.22 14.16
C SER A 42 11.59 -3.39 13.49
N GLY A 43 11.65 -4.57 14.10
CA GLY A 43 11.03 -5.79 13.55
C GLY A 43 11.83 -6.49 12.45
N GLY A 44 13.11 -6.13 12.23
CA GLY A 44 13.98 -6.79 11.27
C GLY A 44 13.77 -6.39 9.80
N PHE A 45 13.15 -5.24 9.56
CA PHE A 45 12.88 -4.74 8.21
C PHE A 45 14.00 -3.84 7.71
N ASP A 46 14.54 -4.13 6.53
CA ASP A 46 15.59 -3.33 5.89
C ASP A 46 14.96 -2.15 5.12
N PRO A 47 15.37 -0.88 5.39
CA PRO A 47 14.84 0.28 4.68
C PRO A 47 14.97 0.21 3.16
N ALA A 48 15.99 -0.46 2.64
CA ALA A 48 16.19 -0.63 1.21
C ALA A 48 15.07 -1.47 0.55
N ALA A 49 14.41 -2.32 1.31
CA ALA A 49 13.26 -3.11 0.83
C ALA A 49 12.02 -2.26 0.51
N LEU A 50 11.96 -1.02 1.00
CA LEU A 50 10.83 -0.12 0.77
C LEU A 50 10.85 0.57 -0.60
N HIS A 51 12.00 0.69 -1.23
CA HIS A 51 12.14 1.49 -2.45
C HIS A 51 11.21 1.04 -3.59
N LYS A 52 11.27 -0.23 -3.96
CA LYS A 52 10.45 -0.75 -5.07
C LYS A 52 8.96 -0.75 -4.74
N PRO A 53 8.51 -1.21 -3.56
CA PRO A 53 7.10 -1.11 -3.17
C PRO A 53 6.58 0.33 -3.12
N LYS A 54 7.37 1.29 -2.59
CA LYS A 54 6.98 2.71 -2.59
C LYS A 54 6.88 3.29 -4.00
N ARG A 55 7.80 2.95 -4.90
CA ARG A 55 7.71 3.35 -6.31
C ARG A 55 6.49 2.74 -7.00
N PHE A 56 6.16 1.50 -6.70
CA PHE A 56 4.95 0.86 -7.21
C PHE A 56 3.70 1.63 -6.75
N PHE A 57 3.56 1.82 -5.46
CA PHE A 57 2.38 2.48 -4.90
C PHE A 57 2.30 3.97 -5.27
N GLY A 58 3.44 4.65 -5.32
CA GLY A 58 3.53 6.06 -5.73
C GLY A 58 3.35 6.31 -7.24
N ALA A 59 3.16 5.27 -8.05
CA ALA A 59 2.90 5.42 -9.49
C ALA A 59 1.46 5.84 -9.80
N ALA A 60 0.54 5.72 -8.85
CA ALA A 60 -0.85 6.17 -9.00
C ALA A 60 -0.92 7.66 -9.31
N ARG A 61 -1.70 8.02 -10.32
CA ARG A 61 -1.84 9.41 -10.78
C ARG A 61 -3.03 9.61 -11.69
N ASN A 62 -3.50 10.83 -11.75
CA ASN A 62 -4.41 11.31 -12.78
C ASN A 62 -3.61 12.15 -13.78
N THR A 63 -3.66 11.83 -15.05
CA THR A 63 -2.88 12.50 -16.10
C THR A 63 -3.75 13.51 -16.87
N GLU A 64 -3.20 14.66 -17.20
CA GLU A 64 -3.97 15.72 -17.89
C GLU A 64 -4.43 15.32 -19.28
N ASN A 65 -3.58 14.64 -20.05
CA ASN A 65 -3.84 14.33 -21.48
C ASN A 65 -4.03 12.84 -21.77
N ALA A 66 -4.14 12.01 -20.75
CA ALA A 66 -4.30 10.56 -20.88
C ALA A 66 -5.34 10.05 -19.87
N GLY A 67 -5.25 8.79 -19.47
CA GLY A 67 -6.13 8.22 -18.48
C GLY A 67 -5.65 8.41 -17.04
N SER A 68 -6.19 7.64 -16.14
CA SER A 68 -5.82 7.62 -14.73
C SER A 68 -5.33 6.26 -14.29
N LEU A 69 -4.46 6.24 -13.27
CA LEU A 69 -4.00 5.03 -12.61
C LEU A 69 -4.31 5.11 -11.13
N THR A 70 -5.23 4.28 -10.68
CA THR A 70 -5.61 4.13 -9.28
C THR A 70 -5.03 2.83 -8.74
N ILE A 71 -4.40 2.89 -7.56
CA ILE A 71 -3.90 1.70 -6.87
C ILE A 71 -4.60 1.58 -5.53
N LEU A 72 -5.35 0.49 -5.34
CA LEU A 72 -5.97 0.13 -4.08
C LEU A 72 -5.20 -1.04 -3.48
N ALA A 73 -4.50 -0.77 -2.39
CA ALA A 73 -3.70 -1.78 -1.71
C ALA A 73 -4.21 -2.03 -0.30
N THR A 74 -4.27 -3.30 0.10
CA THR A 74 -4.51 -3.66 1.49
C THR A 74 -3.20 -3.63 2.28
N ALA A 75 -3.27 -3.26 3.54
CA ALA A 75 -2.17 -3.35 4.49
C ALA A 75 -2.63 -4.07 5.75
N LEU A 76 -1.77 -4.92 6.29
CA LEU A 76 -2.06 -5.68 7.51
C LEU A 76 -1.67 -4.86 8.73
N ILE A 77 -2.59 -4.76 9.68
CA ILE A 77 -2.38 -4.15 10.99
C ILE A 77 -2.85 -5.11 12.09
N GLU A 78 -2.39 -4.91 13.32
CA GLU A 78 -2.79 -5.72 14.47
C GLU A 78 -2.54 -7.23 14.29
N THR A 79 -1.47 -7.58 13.58
CA THR A 79 -1.09 -8.97 13.32
C THR A 79 -0.22 -9.57 14.44
N GLY A 80 0.21 -8.77 15.40
CA GLY A 80 1.23 -9.13 16.38
C GLY A 80 2.67 -9.08 15.84
N SER A 81 2.85 -8.78 14.56
CA SER A 81 4.16 -8.65 13.91
C SER A 81 4.62 -7.19 13.91
N ARG A 82 5.73 -6.92 14.60
CA ARG A 82 6.32 -5.59 14.60
C ARG A 82 6.80 -5.13 13.21
N MET A 83 7.18 -6.08 12.37
CA MET A 83 7.51 -5.79 10.97
C MET A 83 6.31 -5.23 10.21
N ASP A 84 5.12 -5.75 10.42
CA ASP A 84 3.91 -5.27 9.76
C ASP A 84 3.54 -3.86 10.19
N ASP A 85 3.71 -3.54 11.48
CA ASP A 85 3.49 -2.19 11.99
C ASP A 85 4.45 -1.19 11.34
N VAL A 86 5.73 -1.56 11.20
CA VAL A 86 6.73 -0.75 10.53
C VAL A 86 6.38 -0.54 9.06
N ILE A 87 6.00 -1.59 8.35
CA ILE A 87 5.59 -1.51 6.94
C ILE A 87 4.39 -0.57 6.80
N PHE A 88 3.37 -0.72 7.64
CA PHE A 88 2.19 0.14 7.62
C PHE A 88 2.56 1.62 7.81
N GLU A 89 3.35 1.95 8.84
CA GLU A 89 3.78 3.33 9.12
C GLU A 89 4.60 3.93 7.96
N GLU A 90 5.46 3.13 7.33
CA GLU A 90 6.26 3.58 6.19
C GLU A 90 5.44 3.87 4.93
N PHE A 91 4.31 3.19 4.74
CA PHE A 91 3.41 3.45 3.61
C PHE A 91 2.35 4.50 3.89
N LYS A 92 2.09 4.81 5.14
CA LYS A 92 1.08 5.79 5.57
C LYS A 92 1.25 7.17 4.92
N GLY A 93 2.49 7.59 4.67
CA GLY A 93 2.81 8.84 3.99
C GLY A 93 2.75 8.79 2.45
N THR A 94 2.66 7.61 1.86
CA THR A 94 2.71 7.42 0.40
C THR A 94 1.32 7.43 -0.24
N GLY A 95 0.32 6.90 0.46
CA GLY A 95 -1.07 6.91 -0.01
C GLY A 95 -1.75 8.26 0.20
N ASN A 96 -2.71 8.59 -0.66
CA ASN A 96 -3.52 9.79 -0.54
C ASN A 96 -4.88 9.55 0.13
N MET A 97 -5.23 8.31 0.39
CA MET A 97 -6.44 7.90 1.10
C MET A 97 -6.17 6.68 1.96
N GLU A 98 -6.72 6.67 3.15
CA GLU A 98 -6.66 5.54 4.08
C GLU A 98 -8.07 5.18 4.55
N VAL A 99 -8.43 3.90 4.45
CA VAL A 99 -9.65 3.35 5.04
C VAL A 99 -9.24 2.31 6.08
N HIS A 100 -9.54 2.59 7.33
CA HIS A 100 -9.29 1.69 8.45
C HIS A 100 -10.50 0.83 8.72
N LEU A 101 -10.30 -0.49 8.76
CA LEU A 101 -11.31 -1.44 9.19
C LEU A 101 -11.13 -1.74 10.67
N ASP A 102 -12.23 -1.86 11.40
CA ASP A 102 -12.24 -2.13 12.84
C ASP A 102 -12.84 -3.50 13.12
N ARG A 103 -12.09 -4.32 13.87
CA ARG A 103 -12.52 -5.67 14.22
C ARG A 103 -13.73 -5.66 15.16
N ASN A 104 -13.78 -4.73 16.11
CA ASN A 104 -14.89 -4.64 17.05
C ASN A 104 -16.21 -4.34 16.35
N LEU A 105 -16.18 -3.48 15.32
CA LEU A 105 -17.37 -3.23 14.50
C LEU A 105 -17.81 -4.49 13.76
N SER A 106 -16.87 -5.23 13.19
CA SER A 106 -17.16 -6.50 12.52
C SER A 106 -17.75 -7.55 13.47
N GLU A 107 -17.20 -7.70 14.67
CA GLU A 107 -17.72 -8.61 15.69
C GLU A 107 -19.13 -8.24 16.15
N ARG A 108 -19.44 -6.95 16.17
CA ARG A 108 -20.78 -6.43 16.42
C ARG A 108 -21.72 -6.49 15.21
N ARG A 109 -21.27 -7.11 14.10
CA ARG A 109 -22.00 -7.23 12.83
C ARG A 109 -22.38 -5.89 12.20
N ILE A 110 -21.58 -4.86 12.42
CA ILE A 110 -21.75 -3.55 11.78
C ILE A 110 -20.88 -3.54 10.51
N PHE A 111 -21.53 -3.46 9.36
CA PHE A 111 -20.88 -3.48 8.05
C PHE A 111 -21.34 -2.31 7.18
N PRO A 112 -20.43 -1.69 6.41
CA PRO A 112 -18.98 -1.95 6.39
C PRO A 112 -18.32 -1.57 7.72
N ALA A 113 -17.37 -2.40 8.19
CA ALA A 113 -16.70 -2.24 9.47
C ALA A 113 -15.61 -1.16 9.40
N ILE A 114 -15.97 0.05 9.02
CA ILE A 114 -15.05 1.18 8.81
C ILE A 114 -14.98 2.06 10.04
N ASP A 115 -13.76 2.27 10.54
CA ASP A 115 -13.50 3.29 11.56
C ASP A 115 -13.36 4.66 10.88
N ILE A 116 -14.42 5.45 10.95
CA ILE A 116 -14.49 6.78 10.32
C ILE A 116 -13.47 7.74 10.93
N ASN A 117 -13.21 7.61 12.22
CA ASN A 117 -12.30 8.53 12.93
C ASN A 117 -10.84 8.33 12.54
N LYS A 118 -10.47 7.11 12.16
CA LYS A 118 -9.12 6.78 11.71
C LYS A 118 -8.96 6.86 10.18
N SER A 119 -10.06 6.90 9.45
CA SER A 119 -10.07 6.96 7.99
C SER A 119 -10.02 8.40 7.50
N GLY A 120 -9.43 8.62 6.33
CA GLY A 120 -9.36 9.96 5.77
C GLY A 120 -8.66 10.03 4.42
N THR A 121 -8.76 11.19 3.80
CA THR A 121 -8.07 11.52 2.55
C THR A 121 -7.07 12.63 2.80
N ARG A 122 -6.00 12.64 2.03
CA ARG A 122 -5.03 13.73 1.94
C ARG A 122 -5.20 14.43 0.61
N ARG A 123 -5.10 15.76 0.64
CA ARG A 123 -5.06 16.57 -0.58
C ARG A 123 -3.65 16.63 -1.14
#